data_87f646881c1df2f094b56128be4e2750
#
_entry.id   87f646881c1df2f094b56128be4e2750
#
_cell.length_a   1.000
_cell.length_b   1.000
_cell.length_c   1.000
_cell.angle_alpha   90.00
_cell.angle_beta   90.00
_cell.angle_gamma   90.00
#
_symmetry.space_group_name_H-M   'P 1'
#
loop_
_entity.id
_entity.type
_entity.pdbx_description
1 polymer ?
#
loop_
_entity_poly.entity_id
_entity_poly.type
_entity_poly.pdbx_seq_one_letter_code
_entity_poly.pdbx_strand_id
1 'polypeptide(L)'
;LYTIVDMEFYDKKPDIIRAVISQPDIVLFTTMHGIAKILDRHGSALRCRLALIEDACYKIYQPKVPRSAIQQVWRGVTALRFHPQRQDICFSTDIRHGIFDAGTVVYWALQILMWLGFKTILISGLDMSNFNQPRFYETEQDKLPSWLANKVDDLVMPSFSHAANVLQQNHIRVVNFSLESAVPETIFEKVSFDEYFKNQ
;
A
#
# COMPACT_ATOMS: atom_id res chain seq x y z
N LEU A 1 -3.28 12.40 -4.42
CA LEU A 1 -3.11 11.56 -3.24
C LEU A 1 -1.68 11.03 -3.20
N TYR A 2 -1.13 10.89 -2.02
CA TYR A 2 0.17 10.29 -1.77
C TYR A 2 0.07 9.32 -0.60
N THR A 3 0.86 8.25 -0.58
CA THR A 3 0.90 7.30 0.53
C THR A 3 2.33 6.96 0.86
N ILE A 4 2.77 7.25 2.08
CA ILE A 4 4.12 6.94 2.57
C ILE A 4 3.98 6.30 3.95
N VAL A 5 4.36 5.04 4.06
CA VAL A 5 4.27 4.24 5.29
C VAL A 5 5.62 3.67 5.74
N ASP A 6 6.63 3.77 4.88
CA ASP A 6 7.99 3.34 5.19
C ASP A 6 8.73 4.40 6.00
N MET A 7 9.10 4.06 7.24
CA MET A 7 9.80 4.99 8.14
C MET A 7 11.25 5.25 7.73
N GLU A 8 11.91 4.29 7.05
CA GLU A 8 13.25 4.52 6.53
C GLU A 8 13.24 5.53 5.37
N PHE A 9 12.17 5.55 4.58
CA PHE A 9 12.01 6.54 3.52
C PHE A 9 12.01 7.97 4.07
N TYR A 10 11.36 8.21 5.22
CA TYR A 10 11.38 9.51 5.89
C TYR A 10 12.78 9.93 6.32
N ASP A 11 13.61 8.96 6.72
CA ASP A 11 14.96 9.25 7.22
C ASP A 11 15.96 9.47 6.07
N LYS A 12 15.79 8.74 4.98
CA LYS A 12 16.79 8.67 3.91
C LYS A 12 16.46 9.51 2.67
N LYS A 13 15.19 9.94 2.52
CA LYS A 13 14.72 10.74 1.38
C LYS A 13 14.04 12.05 1.82
N PRO A 14 14.70 12.89 2.69
CA PRO A 14 14.08 14.08 3.26
C PRO A 14 13.66 15.11 2.20
N ASP A 15 14.39 15.20 1.09
CA ASP A 15 14.07 16.15 0.01
C ASP A 15 12.78 15.77 -0.72
N ILE A 16 12.54 14.47 -0.94
CA ILE A 16 11.29 13.98 -1.52
C ILE A 16 10.13 14.25 -0.56
N ILE A 17 10.33 13.95 0.75
CA ILE A 17 9.32 14.25 1.77
C ILE A 17 8.97 15.74 1.74
N ARG A 18 9.98 16.62 1.76
CA ARG A 18 9.77 18.07 1.72
C ARG A 18 9.05 18.52 0.44
N ALA A 19 9.39 17.96 -0.71
CA ALA A 19 8.72 18.25 -1.98
C ALA A 19 7.23 17.88 -1.93
N VAL A 20 6.90 16.70 -1.40
CA VAL A 20 5.51 16.22 -1.27
C VAL A 20 4.71 17.09 -0.30
N ILE A 21 5.23 17.32 0.92
CA ILE A 21 4.46 18.02 1.96
C ILE A 21 4.29 19.52 1.71
N SER A 22 5.11 20.12 0.86
CA SER A 22 4.99 21.53 0.48
C SER A 22 3.92 21.81 -0.58
N GLN A 23 3.29 20.77 -1.13
CA GLN A 23 2.23 20.91 -2.14
C GLN A 23 0.85 20.99 -1.47
N PRO A 24 0.12 22.13 -1.54
CA PRO A 24 -1.14 22.32 -0.82
C PRO A 24 -2.28 21.41 -1.33
N ASP A 25 -2.22 20.97 -2.58
CA ASP A 25 -3.25 20.14 -3.20
C ASP A 25 -3.08 18.65 -2.93
N ILE A 26 -2.00 18.25 -2.29
CA ILE A 26 -1.75 16.87 -1.92
C ILE A 26 -2.50 16.51 -0.62
N VAL A 27 -3.10 15.31 -0.61
CA VAL A 27 -3.47 14.60 0.61
C VAL A 27 -2.47 13.48 0.80
N LEU A 28 -1.68 13.54 1.87
CA LEU A 28 -0.71 12.53 2.23
C LEU A 28 -1.29 11.59 3.28
N PHE A 29 -1.51 10.34 2.88
CA PHE A 29 -1.83 9.25 3.78
C PHE A 29 -0.55 8.71 4.42
N THR A 30 -0.47 8.76 5.73
CA THR A 30 0.70 8.27 6.47
C THR A 30 0.33 7.86 7.89
N THR A 31 1.24 7.14 8.54
CA THR A 31 1.07 6.69 9.92
C THR A 31 1.36 7.82 10.92
N MET A 32 0.99 7.63 12.19
CA MET A 32 1.33 8.57 13.26
C MET A 32 2.84 8.80 13.37
N HIS A 33 3.66 7.78 13.16
CA HIS A 33 5.11 7.93 13.17
C HIS A 33 5.60 8.82 12.01
N GLY A 34 4.98 8.67 10.81
CA GLY A 34 5.26 9.54 9.68
C GLY A 34 4.89 10.99 9.96
N ILE A 35 3.71 11.22 10.57
CA ILE A 35 3.28 12.57 10.99
C ILE A 35 4.28 13.17 11.99
N ALA A 36 4.69 12.39 12.99
CA ALA A 36 5.68 12.87 13.98
C ALA A 36 7.00 13.26 13.32
N LYS A 37 7.53 12.44 12.40
CA LYS A 37 8.76 12.77 11.64
C LYS A 37 8.61 14.02 10.77
N ILE A 38 7.46 14.20 10.13
CA ILE A 38 7.17 15.42 9.34
C ILE A 38 7.20 16.65 10.22
N LEU A 39 6.48 16.62 11.36
CA LEU A 39 6.38 17.78 12.25
C LEU A 39 7.72 18.11 12.88
N ASP A 40 8.47 17.11 13.30
CA ASP A 40 9.79 17.28 13.91
C ASP A 40 10.81 17.92 12.94
N ARG A 41 10.86 17.44 11.70
CA ARG A 41 11.94 17.82 10.77
C ARG A 41 11.53 18.86 9.72
N HIS A 42 10.27 18.93 9.39
CA HIS A 42 9.78 19.69 8.24
C HIS A 42 8.50 20.48 8.52
N GLY A 43 8.11 20.67 9.79
CA GLY A 43 6.83 21.30 10.15
C GLY A 43 6.62 22.67 9.51
N SER A 44 7.67 23.47 9.35
CA SER A 44 7.59 24.79 8.68
C SER A 44 7.29 24.71 7.18
N ALA A 45 7.59 23.58 6.53
CA ALA A 45 7.35 23.34 5.11
C ALA A 45 5.98 22.70 4.83
N LEU A 46 5.26 22.26 5.88
CA LEU A 46 3.99 21.55 5.73
C LEU A 46 2.90 22.47 5.18
N ARG A 47 2.36 22.10 4.02
CA ARG A 47 1.25 22.76 3.33
C ARG A 47 0.16 21.77 2.89
N CYS A 48 0.54 20.49 2.68
CA CYS A 48 -0.39 19.45 2.29
C CYS A 48 -1.35 19.09 3.44
N ARG A 49 -2.40 18.37 3.11
CA ARG A 49 -3.32 17.77 4.09
C ARG A 49 -2.78 16.40 4.50
N LEU A 50 -2.65 16.17 5.81
CA LEU A 50 -2.27 14.87 6.36
C LEU A 50 -3.52 14.04 6.67
N ALA A 51 -3.54 12.82 6.18
CA ALA A 51 -4.56 11.80 6.50
C ALA A 51 -3.90 10.68 7.30
N LEU A 52 -4.28 10.57 8.57
CA LEU A 52 -3.78 9.49 9.42
C LEU A 52 -4.36 8.16 8.99
N ILE A 53 -3.48 7.19 8.76
CA ILE A 53 -3.80 5.78 8.59
C ILE A 53 -3.00 4.93 9.57
N GLU A 54 -3.57 3.81 10.00
CA GLU A 54 -2.92 2.93 10.96
C GLU A 54 -2.86 1.50 10.43
N ASP A 55 -1.74 0.84 10.65
CA ASP A 55 -1.67 -0.62 10.54
C ASP A 55 -2.60 -1.23 11.59
N ALA A 56 -3.56 -2.05 11.15
CA ALA A 56 -4.51 -2.69 12.04
C ALA A 56 -3.83 -3.60 13.08
N CYS A 57 -2.67 -4.15 12.74
CA CYS A 57 -1.90 -5.01 13.64
C CYS A 57 -0.93 -4.23 14.55
N TYR A 58 -0.71 -2.94 14.25
CA TYR A 58 0.30 -2.14 14.95
C TYR A 58 -0.18 -0.70 15.18
N LYS A 59 -1.29 -0.56 15.89
CA LYS A 59 -1.82 0.75 16.27
C LYS A 59 -1.03 1.35 17.42
N ILE A 60 -0.86 2.67 17.39
CA ILE A 60 -0.26 3.41 18.49
C ILE A 60 -1.13 3.23 19.76
N TYR A 61 -0.46 3.10 20.90
CA TYR A 61 -1.09 2.93 22.22
C TYR A 61 -1.95 1.66 22.39
N GLN A 62 -1.81 0.71 21.48
CA GLN A 62 -2.47 -0.59 21.60
C GLN A 62 -1.45 -1.72 21.56
N PRO A 63 -1.72 -2.87 22.19
CA PRO A 63 -0.89 -4.05 22.04
C PRO A 63 -0.78 -4.45 20.57
N LYS A 64 0.43 -4.85 20.15
CA LYS A 64 0.63 -5.40 18.81
C LYS A 64 -0.17 -6.69 18.64
N VAL A 65 -0.91 -6.78 17.55
CA VAL A 65 -1.67 -7.98 17.18
C VAL A 65 -0.77 -8.87 16.32
N PRO A 66 -0.44 -10.10 16.78
CA PRO A 66 0.28 -11.06 15.95
C PRO A 66 -0.55 -11.40 14.71
N ARG A 67 0.10 -11.60 13.56
CA ARG A 67 -0.61 -11.94 12.31
C ARG A 67 -1.49 -13.19 12.46
N SER A 68 -1.05 -14.18 13.21
CA SER A 68 -1.82 -15.41 13.52
C SER A 68 -3.09 -15.16 14.33
N ALA A 69 -3.21 -14.01 15.00
CA ALA A 69 -4.36 -13.66 15.84
C ALA A 69 -5.32 -12.67 15.17
N ILE A 70 -5.04 -12.20 13.95
CA ILE A 70 -5.83 -11.18 13.25
C ILE A 70 -7.32 -11.57 13.22
N GLN A 71 -7.63 -12.77 12.76
CA GLN A 71 -9.01 -13.23 12.63
C GLN A 71 -9.75 -13.32 13.99
N GLN A 72 -9.03 -13.67 15.05
CA GLN A 72 -9.59 -13.75 16.39
C GLN A 72 -9.87 -12.35 16.97
N VAL A 73 -8.90 -11.45 16.88
CA VAL A 73 -8.98 -10.09 17.44
C VAL A 73 -10.04 -9.24 16.76
N TRP A 74 -10.13 -9.37 15.44
CA TRP A 74 -11.03 -8.56 14.61
C TRP A 74 -12.34 -9.27 14.25
N ARG A 75 -12.68 -10.33 14.96
CA ARG A 75 -13.88 -11.12 14.73
C ARG A 75 -15.13 -10.24 14.84
N GLY A 76 -16.02 -10.34 13.84
CA GLY A 76 -17.28 -9.58 13.81
C GLY A 76 -17.19 -8.17 13.23
N VAL A 77 -16.01 -7.69 12.86
CA VAL A 77 -15.88 -6.42 12.14
C VAL A 77 -16.25 -6.63 10.66
N THR A 78 -17.43 -6.17 10.28
CA THR A 78 -18.00 -6.41 8.94
C THR A 78 -17.25 -5.73 7.79
N ALA A 79 -16.42 -4.73 8.10
CA ALA A 79 -15.58 -4.06 7.12
C ALA A 79 -14.31 -4.86 6.75
N LEU A 80 -14.02 -5.96 7.45
CA LEU A 80 -12.82 -6.74 7.24
C LEU A 80 -13.12 -8.01 6.45
N ARG A 81 -12.29 -8.29 5.47
CA ARG A 81 -12.35 -9.48 4.62
C ARG A 81 -11.15 -10.35 4.92
N PHE A 82 -11.39 -11.42 5.68
CA PHE A 82 -10.35 -12.39 6.01
C PHE A 82 -10.16 -13.39 4.87
N HIS A 83 -8.91 -13.76 4.64
CA HIS A 83 -8.62 -14.83 3.68
C HIS A 83 -9.18 -16.17 4.20
N PRO A 84 -9.88 -16.97 3.37
CA PRO A 84 -10.59 -18.16 3.84
C PRO A 84 -9.69 -19.25 4.43
N GLN A 85 -8.42 -19.33 4.00
CA GLN A 85 -7.47 -20.37 4.42
C GLN A 85 -6.25 -19.82 5.17
N ARG A 86 -6.02 -18.49 5.14
CA ARG A 86 -4.84 -17.84 5.73
C ARG A 86 -5.29 -16.85 6.79
N GLN A 87 -5.08 -17.21 8.07
CA GLN A 87 -5.50 -16.39 9.21
C GLN A 87 -4.70 -15.09 9.34
N ASP A 88 -3.55 -15.01 8.69
CA ASP A 88 -2.62 -13.89 8.72
C ASP A 88 -2.85 -12.86 7.58
N ILE A 89 -3.83 -13.10 6.72
CA ILE A 89 -4.18 -12.23 5.59
C ILE A 89 -5.59 -11.66 5.77
N CYS A 90 -5.68 -10.35 5.70
CA CYS A 90 -6.94 -9.62 5.77
C CYS A 90 -6.90 -8.39 4.86
N PHE A 91 -8.03 -7.99 4.32
CA PHE A 91 -8.22 -6.77 3.53
C PHE A 91 -9.30 -5.90 4.18
N SER A 92 -9.00 -4.64 4.45
CA SER A 92 -9.95 -3.69 5.01
C SER A 92 -10.72 -2.96 3.91
N THR A 93 -12.04 -3.00 3.97
CA THR A 93 -12.92 -2.22 3.08
C THR A 93 -13.27 -0.86 3.68
N ASP A 94 -12.93 -0.64 4.95
CA ASP A 94 -13.04 0.65 5.64
C ASP A 94 -11.78 0.91 6.46
N ILE A 95 -10.90 1.76 5.93
CA ILE A 95 -9.59 2.06 6.51
C ILE A 95 -9.64 2.71 7.90
N ARG A 96 -10.81 3.19 8.35
CA ARG A 96 -11.02 3.72 9.70
C ARG A 96 -10.86 2.63 10.78
N HIS A 97 -11.05 1.36 10.43
CA HIS A 97 -10.76 0.22 11.30
C HIS A 97 -9.26 -0.14 11.33
N GLY A 98 -8.49 0.43 10.44
CA GLY A 98 -7.07 0.15 10.19
C GLY A 98 -6.88 -0.52 8.83
N ILE A 99 -5.66 -0.51 8.38
CA ILE A 99 -5.21 -1.12 7.11
C ILE A 99 -4.36 -2.33 7.45
N PHE A 100 -4.51 -3.42 6.73
CA PHE A 100 -3.65 -4.59 6.88
C PHE A 100 -2.47 -4.48 5.91
N ASP A 101 -1.27 -4.70 6.45
CA ASP A 101 -0.04 -4.70 5.66
C ASP A 101 0.22 -6.06 5.01
N ALA A 102 0.74 -6.03 3.78
CA ALA A 102 1.24 -7.21 3.07
C ALA A 102 2.69 -7.03 2.60
N GLY A 103 3.45 -6.15 3.27
CA GLY A 103 4.85 -5.88 2.95
C GLY A 103 5.05 -4.91 1.77
N THR A 104 3.99 -4.35 1.20
CA THR A 104 4.07 -3.40 0.09
C THR A 104 3.03 -2.29 0.22
N VAL A 105 3.44 -1.06 -0.09
CA VAL A 105 2.54 0.11 -0.10
C VAL A 105 1.40 -0.03 -1.11
N VAL A 106 1.55 -0.84 -2.14
CA VAL A 106 0.48 -1.10 -3.12
C VAL A 106 -0.73 -1.75 -2.44
N TYR A 107 -0.51 -2.67 -1.50
CA TYR A 107 -1.61 -3.29 -0.75
C TYR A 107 -2.34 -2.29 0.15
N TRP A 108 -1.63 -1.31 0.71
CA TRP A 108 -2.23 -0.18 1.42
C TRP A 108 -3.06 0.68 0.48
N ALA A 109 -2.50 1.02 -0.68
CA ALA A 109 -3.17 1.86 -1.67
C ALA A 109 -4.47 1.24 -2.19
N LEU A 110 -4.52 -0.08 -2.42
CA LEU A 110 -5.73 -0.77 -2.83
C LEU A 110 -6.88 -0.61 -1.81
N GLN A 111 -6.57 -0.73 -0.51
CA GLN A 111 -7.55 -0.54 0.58
C GLN A 111 -8.02 0.92 0.66
N ILE A 112 -7.11 1.88 0.52
CA ILE A 112 -7.42 3.32 0.51
C ILE A 112 -8.31 3.66 -0.70
N LEU A 113 -7.93 3.23 -1.90
CA LEU A 113 -8.66 3.54 -3.13
C LEU A 113 -10.06 2.93 -3.14
N MET A 114 -10.20 1.69 -2.65
CA MET A 114 -11.51 1.07 -2.45
C MET A 114 -12.37 1.89 -1.51
N TRP A 115 -11.85 2.28 -0.33
CA TRP A 115 -12.57 3.09 0.65
C TRP A 115 -12.97 4.46 0.12
N LEU A 116 -12.12 5.07 -0.72
CA LEU A 116 -12.42 6.33 -1.41
C LEU A 116 -13.47 6.20 -2.52
N GLY A 117 -13.87 4.97 -2.88
CA GLY A 117 -14.96 4.70 -3.83
C GLY A 117 -14.55 4.58 -5.29
N PHE A 118 -13.25 4.48 -5.59
CA PHE A 118 -12.79 4.26 -6.96
C PHE A 118 -13.31 2.92 -7.50
N LYS A 119 -13.77 2.91 -8.75
CA LYS A 119 -14.30 1.72 -9.43
C LYS A 119 -13.33 1.11 -10.44
N THR A 120 -12.33 1.88 -10.83
CA THR A 120 -11.23 1.41 -11.68
C THR A 120 -9.91 1.86 -11.06
N ILE A 121 -9.00 0.94 -10.88
CA ILE A 121 -7.66 1.17 -10.36
C ILE A 121 -6.66 0.75 -11.42
N LEU A 122 -5.87 1.70 -11.89
CA LEU A 122 -4.81 1.47 -12.87
C LEU A 122 -3.47 1.50 -12.14
N ILE A 123 -2.69 0.44 -12.23
CA ILE A 123 -1.41 0.29 -11.54
C ILE A 123 -0.28 0.39 -12.55
N SER A 124 0.72 1.18 -12.26
CA SER A 124 1.97 1.27 -13.02
C SER A 124 3.15 1.09 -12.07
N GLY A 125 4.19 0.36 -12.52
CA GLY A 125 5.38 0.11 -11.70
C GLY A 125 5.20 -0.96 -10.63
N LEU A 126 4.23 -1.85 -10.78
CA LEU A 126 4.06 -3.02 -9.91
C LEU A 126 4.78 -4.23 -10.53
N ASP A 127 6.09 -4.29 -10.42
CA ASP A 127 6.90 -5.32 -11.09
C ASP A 127 7.04 -6.60 -10.26
N MET A 128 7.24 -6.48 -8.95
CA MET A 128 7.48 -7.60 -8.02
C MET A 128 8.59 -8.55 -8.48
N SER A 129 9.58 -7.98 -9.17
CA SER A 129 10.79 -8.62 -9.66
C SER A 129 11.99 -7.71 -9.42
N ASN A 130 13.20 -8.18 -9.70
CA ASN A 130 14.41 -7.35 -9.69
C ASN A 130 14.67 -6.60 -8.36
N PHE A 131 14.37 -7.23 -7.22
CA PHE A 131 14.50 -6.62 -5.88
C PHE A 131 15.93 -6.15 -5.54
N ASN A 132 16.91 -6.56 -6.31
CA ASN A 132 18.30 -6.15 -6.18
C ASN A 132 18.65 -4.90 -6.96
N GLN A 133 17.73 -4.35 -7.75
CA GLN A 133 17.96 -3.10 -8.49
C GLN A 133 17.47 -1.89 -7.69
N PRO A 134 18.06 -0.70 -7.89
CA PRO A 134 17.54 0.53 -7.33
C PRO A 134 16.12 0.83 -7.84
N ARG A 135 15.29 1.40 -7.00
CA ARG A 135 13.98 1.90 -7.41
C ARG A 135 14.16 3.18 -8.24
N PHE A 136 13.13 3.61 -8.97
CA PHE A 136 13.22 4.78 -9.88
C PHE A 136 13.67 6.08 -9.19
N TYR A 137 13.55 6.17 -7.86
CA TYR A 137 13.99 7.31 -7.05
C TYR A 137 15.30 7.04 -6.29
N GLU A 138 15.99 5.96 -6.59
CA GLU A 138 17.23 5.52 -5.95
C GLU A 138 18.39 5.46 -6.95
N THR A 139 19.59 5.53 -6.43
CA THR A 139 20.83 5.22 -7.12
C THR A 139 21.48 3.99 -6.47
N GLU A 140 22.52 3.43 -7.08
CA GLU A 140 23.28 2.33 -6.45
C GLU A 140 23.89 2.73 -5.09
N GLN A 141 24.18 4.03 -4.89
CA GLN A 141 24.81 4.55 -3.67
C GLN A 141 23.81 4.75 -2.52
N ASP A 142 22.53 5.01 -2.82
CA ASP A 142 21.53 5.37 -1.84
C ASP A 142 20.32 4.42 -1.80
N LYS A 143 20.50 3.25 -2.39
CA LYS A 143 19.51 2.19 -2.43
C LYS A 143 19.14 1.69 -1.04
N LEU A 144 17.85 1.61 -0.79
CA LEU A 144 17.33 1.08 0.46
C LEU A 144 17.25 -0.46 0.43
N PRO A 145 17.53 -1.13 1.55
CA PRO A 145 17.32 -2.57 1.64
C PRO A 145 15.89 -2.95 1.28
N SER A 146 15.73 -4.02 0.52
CA SER A 146 14.42 -4.57 0.22
C SER A 146 14.24 -5.92 0.90
N TRP A 147 13.33 -5.97 1.87
CA TRP A 147 12.92 -7.22 2.52
C TRP A 147 11.79 -7.92 1.76
N LEU A 148 11.40 -7.35 0.62
CA LEU A 148 10.24 -7.78 -0.14
C LEU A 148 10.46 -9.15 -0.80
N ALA A 149 11.64 -9.39 -1.36
CA ALA A 149 11.98 -10.65 -2.02
C ALA A 149 11.66 -11.89 -1.18
N ASN A 150 11.94 -11.84 0.13
CA ASN A 150 11.70 -12.96 1.04
C ASN A 150 10.22 -13.17 1.42
N LYS A 151 9.33 -12.27 1.00
CA LYS A 151 7.90 -12.26 1.37
C LYS A 151 6.97 -12.39 0.17
N VAL A 152 7.51 -12.38 -1.04
CA VAL A 152 6.69 -12.34 -2.26
C VAL A 152 5.74 -13.52 -2.31
N ASP A 153 6.27 -14.74 -2.27
CA ASP A 153 5.47 -15.94 -2.44
C ASP A 153 4.61 -16.25 -1.21
N ASP A 154 5.16 -16.02 -0.01
CA ASP A 154 4.49 -16.38 1.23
C ASP A 154 3.45 -15.37 1.70
N LEU A 155 3.59 -14.09 1.34
CA LEU A 155 2.71 -13.04 1.84
C LEU A 155 2.12 -12.17 0.74
N VAL A 156 2.97 -11.61 -0.14
CA VAL A 156 2.51 -10.58 -1.09
C VAL A 156 1.55 -11.16 -2.12
N MET A 157 1.92 -12.25 -2.80
CA MET A 157 1.08 -12.87 -3.83
C MET A 157 -0.24 -13.40 -3.27
N PRO A 158 -0.28 -14.14 -2.15
CA PRO A 158 -1.55 -14.54 -1.53
C PRO A 158 -2.41 -13.35 -1.10
N SER A 159 -1.79 -12.26 -0.61
CA SER A 159 -2.50 -11.05 -0.24
C SER A 159 -3.08 -10.32 -1.46
N PHE A 160 -2.33 -10.22 -2.57
CA PHE A 160 -2.84 -9.64 -3.81
C PHE A 160 -3.97 -10.48 -4.41
N SER A 161 -3.85 -11.82 -4.38
CA SER A 161 -4.93 -12.70 -4.82
C SER A 161 -6.21 -12.49 -3.99
N HIS A 162 -6.05 -12.37 -2.67
CA HIS A 162 -7.17 -12.05 -1.79
C HIS A 162 -7.75 -10.67 -2.06
N ALA A 163 -6.91 -9.64 -2.25
CA ALA A 163 -7.35 -8.29 -2.60
C ALA A 163 -8.13 -8.28 -3.91
N ALA A 164 -7.63 -8.98 -4.95
CA ALA A 164 -8.28 -9.09 -6.24
C ALA A 164 -9.71 -9.65 -6.11
N ASN A 165 -9.88 -10.72 -5.34
CA ASN A 165 -11.19 -11.31 -5.07
C ASN A 165 -12.12 -10.32 -4.33
N VAL A 166 -11.62 -9.61 -3.32
CA VAL A 166 -12.42 -8.63 -2.58
C VAL A 166 -12.82 -7.47 -3.48
N LEU A 167 -11.90 -6.94 -4.28
CA LEU A 167 -12.15 -5.83 -5.20
C LEU A 167 -13.15 -6.23 -6.28
N GLN A 168 -13.01 -7.41 -6.87
CA GLN A 168 -13.95 -7.94 -7.86
C GLN A 168 -15.37 -8.10 -7.29
N GLN A 169 -15.51 -8.64 -6.07
CA GLN A 169 -16.81 -8.74 -5.38
C GLN A 169 -17.48 -7.39 -5.13
N ASN A 170 -16.69 -6.30 -5.10
CA ASN A 170 -17.17 -4.92 -4.96
C ASN A 170 -17.23 -4.15 -6.29
N HIS A 171 -17.16 -4.87 -7.41
CA HIS A 171 -17.24 -4.31 -8.76
C HIS A 171 -16.13 -3.27 -9.03
N ILE A 172 -14.94 -3.50 -8.53
CA ILE A 172 -13.76 -2.68 -8.76
C ILE A 172 -12.82 -3.42 -9.70
N ARG A 173 -12.55 -2.81 -10.85
CA ARG A 173 -11.59 -3.32 -11.83
C ARG A 173 -10.19 -2.87 -11.47
N VAL A 174 -9.23 -3.78 -11.52
CA VAL A 174 -7.81 -3.48 -11.33
C VAL A 174 -7.04 -3.91 -12.57
N VAL A 175 -6.25 -3.01 -13.13
CA VAL A 175 -5.41 -3.24 -14.31
C VAL A 175 -3.97 -2.89 -13.99
N ASN A 176 -3.04 -3.78 -14.31
CA ASN A 176 -1.61 -3.57 -14.17
C ASN A 176 -0.98 -3.30 -15.54
N PHE A 177 -0.41 -2.13 -15.72
CA PHE A 177 0.30 -1.73 -16.96
C PHE A 177 1.73 -2.28 -17.04
N SER A 178 2.26 -2.87 -15.95
CA SER A 178 3.56 -3.54 -15.97
C SER A 178 3.39 -4.95 -16.57
N LEU A 179 3.52 -5.08 -17.89
CA LEU A 179 3.33 -6.34 -18.60
C LEU A 179 4.30 -7.43 -18.13
N GLU A 180 5.56 -7.05 -17.82
CA GLU A 180 6.62 -7.93 -17.34
C GLU A 180 6.56 -8.16 -15.81
N SER A 181 5.51 -7.70 -15.15
CA SER A 181 5.33 -7.91 -13.71
C SER A 181 5.32 -9.39 -13.35
N ALA A 182 5.99 -9.75 -12.24
CA ALA A 182 5.89 -11.09 -11.66
C ALA A 182 4.51 -11.37 -11.03
N VAL A 183 3.66 -10.35 -10.82
CA VAL A 183 2.28 -10.56 -10.39
C VAL A 183 1.52 -11.21 -11.55
N PRO A 184 0.92 -12.41 -11.36
CA PRO A 184 0.19 -13.09 -12.41
C PRO A 184 -1.00 -12.28 -12.93
N GLU A 185 -1.30 -12.43 -14.22
CA GLU A 185 -2.49 -11.84 -14.85
C GLU A 185 -3.80 -12.36 -14.24
N THR A 186 -3.78 -13.54 -13.66
CA THR A 186 -4.90 -14.11 -12.91
C THR A 186 -5.22 -13.36 -11.61
N ILE A 187 -4.29 -12.55 -11.11
CA ILE A 187 -4.49 -11.67 -9.95
C ILE A 187 -4.94 -10.29 -10.42
N PHE A 188 -4.16 -9.64 -11.27
CA PHE A 188 -4.52 -8.35 -11.86
C PHE A 188 -4.36 -8.42 -13.37
N GLU A 189 -5.43 -8.07 -14.09
CA GLU A 189 -5.43 -7.97 -15.55
C GLU A 189 -4.23 -7.17 -16.04
N LYS A 190 -3.51 -7.67 -17.03
CA LYS A 190 -2.39 -6.96 -17.66
C LYS A 190 -2.78 -6.45 -19.02
N VAL A 191 -2.63 -5.15 -19.22
CA VAL A 191 -2.90 -4.49 -20.51
C VAL A 191 -1.83 -3.44 -20.72
N SER A 192 -1.38 -3.25 -21.95
CA SER A 192 -0.49 -2.13 -22.23
C SER A 192 -1.23 -0.80 -22.09
N PHE A 193 -0.48 0.25 -21.70
CA PHE A 193 -1.04 1.60 -21.57
C PHE A 193 -1.73 2.05 -22.87
N ASP A 194 -1.07 1.86 -24.01
CA ASP A 194 -1.59 2.24 -25.30
C ASP A 194 -2.88 1.49 -25.70
N GLU A 195 -2.93 0.19 -25.40
CA GLU A 195 -4.10 -0.63 -25.70
C GLU A 195 -5.29 -0.22 -24.83
N TYR A 196 -5.05 0.03 -23.56
CA TYR A 196 -6.11 0.44 -22.62
C TYR A 196 -6.81 1.73 -23.08
N PHE A 197 -6.05 2.74 -23.50
CA PHE A 197 -6.60 4.06 -23.87
C PHE A 197 -7.03 4.16 -25.33
N LYS A 198 -6.64 3.22 -26.22
CA LYS A 198 -7.17 3.15 -27.60
C LYS A 198 -8.57 2.59 -27.67
N ASN A 199 -8.98 1.80 -26.69
CA ASN A 199 -10.26 1.10 -26.65
C ASN A 199 -11.32 1.77 -25.77
N GLN A 200 -11.08 3.00 -25.33
CA GLN A 200 -12.03 3.88 -24.64
C GLN A 200 -12.52 5.02 -25.56
#